data_ebaba32aa40c7ea42917699e25b49e88
#
_entry.id   ebaba32aa40c7ea42917699e25b49e88
#
_cell.length_a   1.000
_cell.length_b   1.000
_cell.length_c   1.000
_cell.angle_alpha   90.00
_cell.angle_beta   90.00
_cell.angle_gamma   90.00
#
_symmetry.space_group_name_H-M   'P 1'
#
loop_
_entity.id
_entity.type
_entity.pdbx_description
1 polymer ?
#
loop_
_entity_poly.entity_id
_entity_poly.type
_entity_poly.pdbx_seq_one_letter_code
_entity_poly.pdbx_strand_id
1 'polypeptide(L)'
;RKMFAQNAVEALWDISKPTIAMVDGFALGGGCEVACSCDIRIASDRSRFGTPEINLGLIPGYGATQRLVNLVGYGKTMEMVMTGEMINSADALKWGLVNHVVEAEQLYQFTIDIAKKIGAKSSHTLKVAKQTIRTALSIGLEEGVAIEAEAFANLFDSEDKEIGVSAFIGRHPAKWQHK
;
A
#
# COMPACT_ATOMS: atom_id res chain seq x y z
N ARG A 1 21.22 12.23 -12.75
CA ARG A 1 20.92 11.41 -11.55
C ARG A 1 19.91 12.08 -10.60
N LYS A 2 19.99 13.40 -10.35
CA LYS A 2 19.04 14.11 -9.46
C LYS A 2 17.61 14.20 -10.03
N MET A 3 17.42 14.10 -11.33
CA MET A 3 16.11 14.23 -12.00
C MET A 3 15.17 13.02 -11.78
N PHE A 4 15.72 11.85 -11.40
CA PHE A 4 14.96 10.63 -11.11
C PHE A 4 14.69 10.42 -9.61
N ALA A 5 15.32 11.18 -8.72
CA ALA A 5 15.18 11.03 -7.27
C ALA A 5 13.89 11.67 -6.68
N GLN A 6 13.15 12.45 -7.47
CA GLN A 6 11.87 13.06 -7.07
C GLN A 6 10.83 12.83 -8.16
N ASN A 7 10.52 11.58 -8.45
CA ASN A 7 9.43 11.23 -9.35
C ASN A 7 8.08 11.14 -8.60
N ALA A 8 6.97 11.19 -9.36
CA ALA A 8 5.63 11.15 -8.79
C ALA A 8 5.35 9.88 -7.97
N VAL A 9 6.02 8.77 -8.26
CA VAL A 9 5.85 7.48 -7.56
C VAL A 9 6.48 7.55 -6.17
N GLU A 10 7.67 8.16 -6.03
CA GLU A 10 8.29 8.38 -4.72
C GLU A 10 7.48 9.40 -3.89
N ALA A 11 7.00 10.48 -4.53
CA ALA A 11 6.12 11.43 -3.85
C ALA A 11 4.83 10.76 -3.33
N LEU A 12 4.24 9.84 -4.10
CA LEU A 12 3.08 9.06 -3.68
C LEU A 12 3.44 8.10 -2.53
N TRP A 13 4.60 7.45 -2.61
CA TRP A 13 5.11 6.60 -1.54
C TRP A 13 5.27 7.38 -0.23
N ASP A 14 5.78 8.60 -0.27
CA ASP A 14 6.07 9.43 0.91
C ASP A 14 4.82 10.08 1.56
N ILE A 15 3.64 9.95 0.94
CA ILE A 15 2.40 10.43 1.55
C ILE A 15 2.20 9.76 2.92
N SER A 16 2.06 10.57 3.97
CA SER A 16 1.87 10.07 5.34
C SER A 16 0.50 9.44 5.60
N LYS A 17 -0.50 9.79 4.81
CA LYS A 17 -1.85 9.19 4.87
C LYS A 17 -1.87 7.83 4.17
N PRO A 18 -2.73 6.89 4.61
CA PRO A 18 -2.98 5.67 3.84
C PRO A 18 -3.43 5.98 2.40
N THR A 19 -2.90 5.21 1.45
CA THR A 19 -3.18 5.35 0.02
C THR A 19 -3.78 4.07 -0.54
N ILE A 20 -4.77 4.20 -1.42
CA ILE A 20 -5.45 3.06 -2.07
C ILE A 20 -5.35 3.24 -3.58
N ALA A 21 -4.76 2.26 -4.26
CA ALA A 21 -4.86 2.13 -5.70
C ALA A 21 -6.17 1.41 -6.04
N MET A 22 -7.03 2.08 -6.79
CA MET A 22 -8.22 1.51 -7.39
C MET A 22 -7.94 1.28 -8.87
N VAL A 23 -7.82 0.02 -9.28
CA VAL A 23 -7.39 -0.36 -10.63
C VAL A 23 -8.54 -0.97 -11.39
N ASP A 24 -8.88 -0.34 -12.53
CA ASP A 24 -9.87 -0.85 -13.47
C ASP A 24 -9.25 -0.91 -14.88
N GLY A 25 -8.98 -2.11 -15.37
CA GLY A 25 -8.28 -2.33 -16.64
C GLY A 25 -6.77 -2.48 -16.46
N PHE A 26 -5.97 -1.80 -17.27
CA PHE A 26 -4.52 -2.04 -17.36
C PHE A 26 -3.72 -1.18 -16.36
N ALA A 27 -2.89 -1.84 -15.56
CA ALA A 27 -1.83 -1.23 -14.77
C ALA A 27 -0.49 -1.81 -15.23
N LEU A 28 0.11 -1.21 -16.26
CA LEU A 28 1.33 -1.70 -16.92
C LEU A 28 2.46 -0.69 -16.78
N GLY A 29 3.70 -1.17 -16.67
CA GLY A 29 4.88 -0.34 -16.56
C GLY A 29 4.75 0.65 -15.40
N GLY A 30 4.89 1.95 -15.67
CA GLY A 30 4.71 3.01 -14.68
C GLY A 30 3.36 2.97 -13.94
N GLY A 31 2.27 2.49 -14.61
CA GLY A 31 0.97 2.27 -13.96
C GLY A 31 1.01 1.16 -12.91
N CYS A 32 1.75 0.09 -13.16
CA CYS A 32 2.01 -0.96 -12.17
C CYS A 32 2.86 -0.42 -11.01
N GLU A 33 3.86 0.40 -11.29
CA GLU A 33 4.73 1.03 -10.30
C GLU A 33 3.96 1.97 -9.38
N VAL A 34 3.03 2.79 -9.93
CA VAL A 34 2.11 3.63 -9.16
C VAL A 34 1.22 2.77 -8.26
N ALA A 35 0.62 1.69 -8.78
CA ALA A 35 -0.20 0.80 -7.98
C ALA A 35 0.60 0.16 -6.83
N CYS A 36 1.83 -0.31 -7.09
CA CYS A 36 2.72 -0.90 -6.10
C CYS A 36 3.21 0.11 -5.04
N SER A 37 3.18 1.41 -5.33
CA SER A 37 3.56 2.44 -4.37
C SER A 37 2.44 2.83 -3.40
N CYS A 38 1.20 2.45 -3.67
CA CYS A 38 0.09 2.60 -2.74
C CYS A 38 0.13 1.53 -1.64
N ASP A 39 -0.48 1.82 -0.49
CA ASP A 39 -0.52 0.88 0.64
C ASP A 39 -1.47 -0.29 0.37
N ILE A 40 -2.63 -0.03 -0.22
CA ILE A 40 -3.67 -1.01 -0.54
C ILE A 40 -3.97 -0.94 -2.04
N ARG A 41 -4.20 -2.09 -2.66
CA ARG A 41 -4.56 -2.24 -4.08
C ARG A 41 -5.86 -3.01 -4.19
N ILE A 42 -6.85 -2.43 -4.85
CA ILE A 42 -8.16 -3.02 -5.13
C ILE A 42 -8.34 -3.00 -6.64
N ALA A 43 -8.63 -4.15 -7.21
CA ALA A 43 -8.73 -4.32 -8.66
C ALA A 43 -10.14 -4.76 -9.08
N SER A 44 -10.53 -4.39 -10.29
CA SER A 44 -11.65 -5.05 -10.96
C SER A 44 -11.24 -6.44 -11.47
N ASP A 45 -12.23 -7.30 -11.70
CA ASP A 45 -12.06 -8.64 -12.28
C ASP A 45 -11.41 -8.61 -13.67
N ARG A 46 -11.58 -7.53 -14.43
CA ARG A 46 -11.00 -7.31 -15.75
C ARG A 46 -9.60 -6.71 -15.74
N SER A 47 -9.05 -6.39 -14.57
CA SER A 47 -7.74 -5.74 -14.46
C SER A 47 -6.59 -6.65 -14.88
N ARG A 48 -5.52 -6.01 -15.41
CA ARG A 48 -4.27 -6.65 -15.82
C ARG A 48 -3.09 -5.87 -15.28
N PHE A 49 -2.07 -6.57 -14.82
CA PHE A 49 -0.86 -5.99 -14.25
C PHE A 49 0.36 -6.52 -14.97
N GLY A 50 1.42 -5.73 -15.05
CA GLY A 50 2.67 -6.17 -15.65
C GLY A 50 3.72 -5.08 -15.71
N THR A 51 4.95 -5.51 -15.98
CA THR A 51 6.13 -4.65 -16.16
C THR A 51 6.80 -4.98 -17.50
N PRO A 52 6.20 -4.51 -18.64
CA PRO A 52 6.62 -4.91 -19.98
C PRO A 52 7.86 -4.17 -20.49
N GLU A 53 8.55 -3.38 -19.65
CA GLU A 53 9.73 -2.57 -20.00
C GLU A 53 10.84 -3.38 -20.66
N ILE A 54 10.98 -4.67 -20.33
CA ILE A 54 11.98 -5.56 -20.91
C ILE A 54 11.83 -5.68 -22.43
N ASN A 55 10.61 -5.58 -22.95
CA ASN A 55 10.34 -5.61 -24.39
C ASN A 55 10.88 -4.35 -25.14
N LEU A 56 11.23 -3.32 -24.37
CA LEU A 56 11.84 -2.09 -24.88
C LEU A 56 13.35 -2.04 -24.60
N GLY A 57 13.96 -3.12 -24.10
CA GLY A 57 15.34 -3.15 -23.65
C GLY A 57 15.59 -2.35 -22.37
N LEU A 58 14.56 -2.15 -21.55
CA LEU A 58 14.60 -1.41 -20.29
C LEU A 58 14.19 -2.32 -19.13
N ILE A 59 14.38 -1.82 -17.93
CA ILE A 59 13.81 -2.37 -16.69
C ILE A 59 12.84 -1.35 -16.09
N PRO A 60 11.91 -1.76 -15.21
CA PRO A 60 11.11 -0.83 -14.42
C PRO A 60 11.99 0.19 -13.71
N GLY A 61 11.65 1.48 -13.80
CA GLY A 61 12.51 2.58 -13.37
C GLY A 61 12.03 3.34 -12.12
N TYR A 62 10.81 3.06 -11.65
CA TYR A 62 10.18 3.78 -10.52
C TYR A 62 9.91 2.88 -9.31
N GLY A 63 10.63 1.78 -9.18
CA GLY A 63 10.68 0.96 -7.98
C GLY A 63 9.91 -0.35 -8.02
N ALA A 64 9.32 -0.77 -9.16
CA ALA A 64 8.64 -2.06 -9.24
C ALA A 64 9.57 -3.24 -8.94
N THR A 65 10.83 -3.22 -9.39
CA THR A 65 11.80 -4.28 -9.10
C THR A 65 11.99 -4.53 -7.60
N GLN A 66 11.81 -3.51 -6.78
CA GLN A 66 11.97 -3.57 -5.32
C GLN A 66 10.63 -3.87 -4.62
N ARG A 67 9.56 -3.19 -5.02
CA ARG A 67 8.25 -3.33 -4.38
C ARG A 67 7.59 -4.68 -4.69
N LEU A 68 7.71 -5.17 -5.92
CA LEU A 68 7.16 -6.48 -6.32
C LEU A 68 7.77 -7.63 -5.52
N VAL A 69 9.07 -7.59 -5.21
CA VAL A 69 9.71 -8.64 -4.40
C VAL A 69 9.02 -8.78 -3.04
N ASN A 70 8.64 -7.66 -2.43
CA ASN A 70 7.93 -7.65 -1.15
C ASN A 70 6.44 -8.02 -1.27
N LEU A 71 5.82 -7.82 -2.43
CA LEU A 71 4.40 -8.09 -2.65
C LEU A 71 4.13 -9.52 -3.12
N VAL A 72 4.87 -9.98 -4.13
CA VAL A 72 4.63 -11.29 -4.79
C VAL A 72 5.78 -12.27 -4.62
N GLY A 73 6.85 -11.84 -3.96
CA GLY A 73 8.06 -12.65 -3.76
C GLY A 73 9.00 -12.64 -4.95
N TYR A 74 10.25 -13.10 -4.69
CA TYR A 74 11.35 -13.04 -5.65
C TYR A 74 11.03 -13.75 -6.98
N GLY A 75 10.56 -15.01 -6.92
CA GLY A 75 10.32 -15.82 -8.12
C GLY A 75 9.29 -15.21 -9.07
N LYS A 76 8.17 -14.72 -8.54
CA LYS A 76 7.14 -14.09 -9.36
C LYS A 76 7.56 -12.72 -9.88
N THR A 77 8.32 -11.95 -9.12
CA THR A 77 8.92 -10.72 -9.61
C THR A 77 9.84 -10.98 -10.79
N MET A 78 10.72 -12.00 -10.70
CA MET A 78 11.61 -12.38 -11.78
C MET A 78 10.83 -12.78 -13.05
N GLU A 79 9.80 -13.61 -12.90
CA GLU A 79 8.94 -14.03 -13.99
C GLU A 79 8.28 -12.82 -14.68
N MET A 80 7.61 -11.94 -13.92
CA MET A 80 6.92 -10.76 -14.46
C MET A 80 7.87 -9.80 -15.18
N VAL A 81 9.04 -9.51 -14.57
CA VAL A 81 9.99 -8.53 -15.11
C VAL A 81 10.74 -9.08 -16.32
N MET A 82 11.14 -10.37 -16.29
CA MET A 82 11.97 -10.95 -17.34
C MET A 82 11.17 -11.41 -18.56
N THR A 83 9.93 -11.81 -18.38
CA THR A 83 9.06 -12.17 -19.51
C THR A 83 8.35 -10.94 -20.09
N GLY A 84 8.10 -9.91 -19.27
CA GLY A 84 7.27 -8.78 -19.64
C GLY A 84 5.79 -9.15 -19.84
N GLU A 85 5.37 -10.33 -19.40
CA GLU A 85 4.01 -10.81 -19.53
C GLU A 85 3.08 -10.16 -18.52
N MET A 86 1.82 -10.05 -18.90
CA MET A 86 0.77 -9.53 -18.03
C MET A 86 0.13 -10.65 -17.24
N ILE A 87 -0.19 -10.36 -15.99
CA ILE A 87 -1.01 -11.23 -15.14
C ILE A 87 -2.45 -10.69 -15.02
N ASN A 88 -3.40 -11.59 -14.87
CA ASN A 88 -4.79 -11.22 -14.62
C ASN A 88 -5.04 -10.89 -13.14
N SER A 89 -6.23 -10.34 -12.85
CA SER A 89 -6.64 -9.97 -11.49
C SER A 89 -6.69 -11.15 -10.51
N ALA A 90 -7.09 -12.32 -10.97
CA ALA A 90 -7.16 -13.53 -10.13
C ALA A 90 -5.76 -13.99 -9.69
N ASP A 91 -4.79 -14.01 -10.61
CA ASP A 91 -3.40 -14.31 -10.27
C ASP A 91 -2.78 -13.22 -9.40
N ALA A 92 -3.09 -11.94 -9.67
CA ALA A 92 -2.65 -10.81 -8.86
C ALA A 92 -3.15 -10.93 -7.40
N LEU A 93 -4.39 -11.38 -7.19
CA LEU A 93 -4.92 -11.67 -5.85
C LEU A 93 -4.23 -12.88 -5.22
N LYS A 94 -4.11 -13.97 -5.97
CA LYS A 94 -3.48 -15.21 -5.49
C LYS A 94 -2.04 -15.01 -5.05
N TRP A 95 -1.30 -14.13 -5.72
CA TRP A 95 0.12 -13.87 -5.40
C TRP A 95 0.33 -12.71 -4.42
N GLY A 96 -0.74 -12.04 -3.99
CA GLY A 96 -0.66 -10.95 -3.03
C GLY A 96 -0.32 -9.58 -3.65
N LEU A 97 -0.33 -9.47 -4.99
CA LEU A 97 -0.14 -8.17 -5.64
C LEU A 97 -1.29 -7.22 -5.31
N VAL A 98 -2.53 -7.71 -5.27
CA VAL A 98 -3.70 -6.92 -4.89
C VAL A 98 -4.37 -7.52 -3.64
N ASN A 99 -5.02 -6.65 -2.86
CA ASN A 99 -5.69 -7.03 -1.62
C ASN A 99 -7.11 -7.57 -1.87
N HIS A 100 -7.77 -7.06 -2.91
CA HIS A 100 -9.14 -7.44 -3.28
C HIS A 100 -9.33 -7.40 -4.79
N VAL A 101 -10.17 -8.29 -5.27
CA VAL A 101 -10.73 -8.26 -6.63
C VAL A 101 -12.25 -8.29 -6.51
N VAL A 102 -12.92 -7.38 -7.21
CA VAL A 102 -14.37 -7.27 -7.25
C VAL A 102 -14.85 -7.07 -8.69
N GLU A 103 -16.13 -7.26 -8.96
CA GLU A 103 -16.71 -6.90 -10.24
C GLU A 103 -16.51 -5.42 -10.55
N ALA A 104 -16.29 -5.09 -11.82
CA ALA A 104 -15.93 -3.73 -12.23
C ALA A 104 -16.95 -2.67 -11.76
N GLU A 105 -18.26 -3.01 -11.80
CA GLU A 105 -19.35 -2.16 -11.39
C GLU A 105 -19.36 -1.88 -9.88
N GLN A 106 -18.78 -2.78 -9.09
CA GLN A 106 -18.71 -2.67 -7.62
C GLN A 106 -17.41 -1.99 -7.15
N LEU A 107 -16.42 -1.85 -8.02
CA LEU A 107 -15.07 -1.44 -7.66
C LEU A 107 -15.04 -0.10 -6.91
N TYR A 108 -15.74 0.91 -7.44
CA TYR A 108 -15.77 2.23 -6.82
C TYR A 108 -16.37 2.19 -5.41
N GLN A 109 -17.56 1.59 -5.27
CA GLN A 109 -18.23 1.56 -3.98
C GLN A 109 -17.45 0.76 -2.95
N PHE A 110 -16.93 -0.40 -3.32
CA PHE A 110 -16.09 -1.22 -2.45
C PHE A 110 -14.85 -0.45 -1.97
N THR A 111 -14.18 0.25 -2.88
CA THR A 111 -12.99 1.06 -2.55
C THR A 111 -13.33 2.19 -1.58
N ILE A 112 -14.44 2.91 -1.82
CA ILE A 112 -14.92 3.98 -0.93
C ILE A 112 -15.27 3.44 0.45
N ASP A 113 -15.84 2.25 0.55
CA ASP A 113 -16.20 1.66 1.84
C ASP A 113 -14.95 1.29 2.66
N ILE A 114 -13.89 0.78 2.01
CA ILE A 114 -12.59 0.58 2.66
C ILE A 114 -12.00 1.94 3.09
N ALA A 115 -12.00 2.94 2.20
CA ALA A 115 -11.49 4.27 2.51
C ALA A 115 -12.22 4.92 3.71
N LYS A 116 -13.56 4.78 3.78
CA LYS A 116 -14.37 5.25 4.91
C LYS A 116 -14.02 4.53 6.22
N LYS A 117 -13.82 3.21 6.18
CA LYS A 117 -13.38 2.43 7.36
C LYS A 117 -12.05 2.92 7.90
N ILE A 118 -11.10 3.22 7.01
CA ILE A 118 -9.79 3.77 7.37
C ILE A 118 -9.95 5.22 7.87
N GLY A 119 -10.68 6.06 7.13
CA GLY A 119 -10.89 7.48 7.47
C GLY A 119 -11.68 7.70 8.77
N ALA A 120 -12.37 6.68 9.28
CA ALA A 120 -13.02 6.70 10.59
C ALA A 120 -12.05 6.51 11.78
N LYS A 121 -10.76 6.36 11.53
CA LYS A 121 -9.72 6.18 12.56
C LYS A 121 -8.93 7.47 12.76
N SER A 122 -8.19 7.55 13.87
CA SER A 122 -7.26 8.66 14.13
C SER A 122 -6.23 8.76 13.00
N SER A 123 -6.12 9.92 12.36
CA SER A 123 -5.13 10.14 11.30
C SER A 123 -3.70 10.16 11.87
N HIS A 124 -3.53 10.58 13.13
CA HIS A 124 -2.26 10.51 13.83
C HIS A 124 -1.81 9.05 13.98
N THR A 125 -2.66 8.19 14.55
CA THR A 125 -2.38 6.76 14.72
C THR A 125 -2.16 6.05 13.39
N LEU A 126 -2.95 6.37 12.35
CA LEU A 126 -2.75 5.79 11.00
C LEU A 126 -1.40 6.16 10.40
N LYS A 127 -0.94 7.40 10.59
CA LYS A 127 0.40 7.84 10.15
C LYS A 127 1.49 7.04 10.85
N VAL A 128 1.42 6.92 12.17
CA VAL A 128 2.40 6.15 12.97
C VAL A 128 2.40 4.68 12.52
N ALA A 129 1.23 4.06 12.43
CA ALA A 129 1.11 2.66 11.99
C ALA A 129 1.72 2.45 10.60
N LYS A 130 1.41 3.32 9.61
CA LYS A 130 1.97 3.23 8.27
C LYS A 130 3.50 3.32 8.29
N GLN A 131 4.05 4.27 9.03
CA GLN A 131 5.51 4.45 9.15
C GLN A 131 6.17 3.22 9.77
N THR A 132 5.62 2.73 10.89
CA THR A 132 6.14 1.56 11.60
C THR A 132 6.09 0.29 10.74
N ILE A 133 4.96 0.01 10.07
CA ILE A 133 4.85 -1.14 9.18
C ILE A 133 5.88 -1.08 8.03
N ARG A 134 6.15 0.10 7.50
CA ARG A 134 7.10 0.27 6.39
C ARG A 134 8.54 -0.02 6.79
N THR A 135 8.93 0.11 8.06
CA THR A 135 10.28 -0.24 8.51
C THR A 135 10.60 -1.71 8.25
N ALA A 136 9.60 -2.60 8.29
CA ALA A 136 9.76 -4.01 8.00
C ALA A 136 10.27 -4.31 6.58
N LEU A 137 10.19 -3.34 5.66
CA LEU A 137 10.70 -3.49 4.29
C LEU A 137 12.20 -3.23 4.16
N SER A 138 12.86 -2.70 5.18
CA SER A 138 14.25 -2.24 5.09
C SER A 138 15.15 -2.65 6.27
N ILE A 139 14.57 -3.13 7.37
CA ILE A 139 15.32 -3.48 8.58
C ILE A 139 14.97 -4.90 9.06
N GLY A 140 15.80 -5.45 9.93
CA GLY A 140 15.56 -6.78 10.53
C GLY A 140 14.42 -6.77 11.56
N LEU A 141 13.88 -7.95 11.84
CA LEU A 141 12.73 -8.12 12.75
C LEU A 141 13.00 -7.56 14.15
N GLU A 142 14.17 -7.81 14.70
CA GLU A 142 14.52 -7.37 16.06
C GLU A 142 14.51 -5.84 16.19
N GLU A 143 15.16 -5.14 15.25
CA GLU A 143 15.16 -3.69 15.18
C GLU A 143 13.75 -3.13 14.90
N GLY A 144 13.01 -3.79 14.01
CA GLY A 144 11.62 -3.41 13.70
C GLY A 144 10.69 -3.48 14.90
N VAL A 145 10.82 -4.54 15.72
CA VAL A 145 10.05 -4.69 16.97
C VAL A 145 10.43 -3.62 18.00
N ALA A 146 11.70 -3.24 18.09
CA ALA A 146 12.12 -2.17 18.98
C ALA A 146 11.50 -0.81 18.56
N ILE A 147 11.49 -0.49 17.25
CA ILE A 147 10.84 0.72 16.74
C ILE A 147 9.32 0.68 16.98
N GLU A 148 8.68 -0.47 16.78
CA GLU A 148 7.25 -0.65 17.05
C GLU A 148 6.92 -0.39 18.53
N ALA A 149 7.73 -0.92 19.46
CA ALA A 149 7.55 -0.70 20.89
C ALA A 149 7.67 0.78 21.27
N GLU A 150 8.63 1.49 20.70
CA GLU A 150 8.79 2.94 20.91
C GLU A 150 7.60 3.72 20.32
N ALA A 151 7.20 3.42 19.08
CA ALA A 151 6.06 4.05 18.43
C ALA A 151 4.76 3.81 19.22
N PHE A 152 4.56 2.59 19.74
CA PHE A 152 3.43 2.24 20.59
C PHE A 152 3.45 3.04 21.90
N ALA A 153 4.61 3.11 22.59
CA ALA A 153 4.74 3.88 23.82
C ALA A 153 4.41 5.37 23.62
N ASN A 154 4.94 5.97 22.53
CA ASN A 154 4.70 7.37 22.22
C ASN A 154 3.23 7.70 21.93
N LEU A 155 2.44 6.72 21.45
CA LEU A 155 1.00 6.91 21.24
C LEU A 155 0.20 7.01 22.55
N PHE A 156 0.74 6.55 23.69
CA PHE A 156 0.06 6.69 24.99
C PHE A 156 -0.11 8.14 25.43
N ASP A 157 0.74 9.03 24.97
CA ASP A 157 0.69 10.45 25.29
C ASP A 157 -0.24 11.24 24.34
N SER A 158 -0.88 10.58 23.36
CA SER A 158 -1.75 11.23 22.41
C SER A 158 -3.18 11.45 22.94
N GLU A 159 -3.79 12.59 22.59
CA GLU A 159 -5.19 12.87 22.88
C GLU A 159 -6.12 11.81 22.29
N ASP A 160 -5.80 11.32 21.09
CA ASP A 160 -6.62 10.32 20.39
C ASP A 160 -6.61 8.96 21.09
N LYS A 161 -5.54 8.59 21.81
CA LYS A 161 -5.54 7.38 22.63
C LYS A 161 -6.54 7.49 23.78
N GLU A 162 -6.58 8.62 24.49
CA GLU A 162 -7.54 8.86 25.58
C GLU A 162 -8.98 8.81 25.06
N ILE A 163 -9.24 9.46 23.92
CA ILE A 163 -10.54 9.42 23.24
C ILE A 163 -10.92 8.00 22.85
N GLY A 164 -9.98 7.24 22.28
CA GLY A 164 -10.22 5.87 21.84
C GLY A 164 -10.55 4.93 22.99
N VAL A 165 -9.80 4.99 24.09
CA VAL A 165 -10.02 4.17 25.29
C VAL A 165 -11.36 4.54 25.93
N SER A 166 -11.65 5.82 26.09
CA SER A 166 -12.93 6.29 26.65
C SER A 166 -14.13 5.84 25.80
N ALA A 167 -14.03 5.98 24.47
CA ALA A 167 -15.07 5.56 23.55
C ALA A 167 -15.31 4.04 23.59
N PHE A 168 -14.21 3.25 23.70
CA PHE A 168 -14.29 1.78 23.80
C PHE A 168 -14.99 1.36 25.09
N ILE A 169 -14.59 1.91 26.24
CA ILE A 169 -15.20 1.61 27.54
C ILE A 169 -16.66 2.06 27.55
N GLY A 170 -16.94 3.27 27.02
CA GLY A 170 -18.28 3.86 26.96
C GLY A 170 -19.18 3.28 25.88
N ARG A 171 -18.66 2.37 25.04
CA ARG A 171 -19.38 1.74 23.90
C ARG A 171 -20.03 2.75 22.95
N HIS A 172 -19.30 3.84 22.64
CA HIS A 172 -19.77 4.86 21.68
C HIS A 172 -18.68 5.14 20.63
N PRO A 173 -19.02 5.74 19.48
CA PRO A 173 -18.04 6.11 18.47
C PRO A 173 -17.03 7.14 19.01
N ALA A 174 -15.74 6.95 18.66
CA ALA A 174 -14.70 7.91 18.99
C ALA A 174 -14.81 9.16 18.09
N LYS A 175 -14.58 10.34 18.68
CA LYS A 175 -14.51 11.62 17.95
C LYS A 175 -13.06 12.10 17.97
N TRP A 176 -12.28 11.62 17.00
CA TRP A 176 -10.85 11.87 16.93
C TRP A 176 -10.51 13.36 16.79
N GLN A 177 -9.44 13.80 17.45
CA GLN A 177 -8.85 15.13 17.30
C GLN A 177 -7.68 15.13 16.33
N HIS A 178 -7.21 13.91 15.95
CA HIS A 178 -6.11 13.71 15.01
C HIS A 178 -4.75 14.23 15.51
N LYS A 179 -4.52 14.14 16.83
CA LYS A 179 -3.33 14.59 17.55
C LYS A 179 -2.80 13.51 18.49
#